data_4c07cdeeccd59ba52deb61dd5e3f603d
#
_entry.id   4c07cdeeccd59ba52deb61dd5e3f603d
#
_cell.length_a   1.000
_cell.length_b   1.000
_cell.length_c   1.000
_cell.angle_alpha   90.00
_cell.angle_beta   90.00
_cell.angle_gamma   90.00
#
_symmetry.space_group_name_H-M   'P 1'
#
loop_
_entity.id
_entity.type
_entity.pdbx_description
1 polymer ?
#
loop_
_entity_poly.entity_id
_entity_poly.type
_entity_poly.pdbx_seq_one_letter_code
_entity_poly.pdbx_strand_id
1 'polypeptide(L)'
;EHRQLMIERDLLRREGCTRGYLNNCGRHPTLTMPLDRDLTREINRATAEVLEEWIGREKWGSLVHTSTYGIRRYTNGSTLQAHVDVVATHAVSAILNVGQDVDSDWPLQIMGHDGQAHSVIMAPGDMVLYESARRGVEVKQ
;
A
#
# COMPACT_ATOMS: atom_id res chain seq x y z
N GLU A 1 4.87 22.50 -0.63
CA GLU A 1 4.86 21.08 -0.16
C GLU A 1 4.62 20.96 1.35
N HIS A 2 5.36 21.67 2.22
CA HIS A 2 5.17 21.59 3.68
C HIS A 2 3.79 22.10 4.18
N ARG A 3 3.15 23.00 3.47
CA ARG A 3 1.81 23.52 3.84
C ARG A 3 0.69 22.50 3.61
N GLN A 4 0.81 21.65 2.62
CA GLN A 4 -0.17 20.62 2.31
C GLN A 4 -0.19 19.53 3.37
N LEU A 5 0.97 19.11 3.86
CA LEU A 5 1.11 18.13 4.95
C LEU A 5 0.57 18.61 6.31
N MET A 6 0.47 19.94 6.53
CA MET A 6 -0.05 20.50 7.79
C MET A 6 -1.58 20.59 7.82
N ILE A 7 -2.23 20.81 6.68
CA ILE A 7 -3.70 20.83 6.56
C ILE A 7 -4.30 19.45 6.75
N GLU A 8 -3.51 18.40 6.49
CA GLU A 8 -3.93 17.02 6.51
C GLU A 8 -3.93 16.36 7.88
N ARG A 9 -3.37 16.99 8.91
CA ARG A 9 -3.37 16.44 10.29
C ARG A 9 -4.78 16.18 10.83
N ASP A 10 -5.73 17.03 10.50
CA ASP A 10 -7.11 16.93 10.98
C ASP A 10 -7.93 15.85 10.22
N LEU A 11 -7.44 15.41 9.06
CA LEU A 11 -8.08 14.37 8.25
C LEU A 11 -7.57 12.95 8.58
N LEU A 12 -6.43 12.87 9.27
CA LEU A 12 -5.87 11.58 9.68
C LEU A 12 -6.72 10.95 10.79
N ARG A 13 -7.22 9.77 10.56
CA ARG A 13 -7.99 8.98 11.52
C ARG A 13 -7.24 7.73 11.91
N ARG A 14 -7.35 7.32 13.18
CA ARG A 14 -6.82 6.04 13.62
C ARG A 14 -7.49 4.92 12.84
N GLU A 15 -6.69 4.06 12.26
CA GLU A 15 -7.19 2.85 11.62
C GLU A 15 -7.73 1.89 12.68
N GLY A 16 -8.97 1.44 12.51
CA GLY A 16 -9.61 0.52 13.43
C GLY A 16 -8.98 -0.87 13.34
N CYS A 17 -8.82 -1.53 14.48
CA CYS A 17 -8.48 -2.93 14.53
C CYS A 17 -9.74 -3.76 14.29
N THR A 18 -9.84 -4.40 13.13
CA THR A 18 -10.90 -5.39 12.87
C THR A 18 -10.26 -6.77 12.82
N ARG A 19 -10.53 -7.60 13.81
CA ARG A 19 -10.03 -8.99 13.86
C ARG A 19 -10.36 -9.70 12.55
N GLY A 20 -9.33 -10.19 11.87
CA GLY A 20 -9.44 -10.95 10.62
C GLY A 20 -9.34 -10.14 9.33
N TYR A 21 -9.32 -8.80 9.38
CA TYR A 21 -9.24 -7.95 8.17
C TYR A 21 -7.99 -7.07 8.10
N LEU A 22 -7.55 -6.54 9.23
CA LEU A 22 -6.32 -5.74 9.31
C LEU A 22 -5.63 -6.11 10.62
N ASN A 23 -4.46 -6.69 10.50
CA ASN A 23 -3.63 -7.07 11.64
C ASN A 23 -2.88 -5.87 12.24
N ASN A 24 -3.58 -4.75 12.38
CA ASN A 24 -3.04 -3.49 12.90
C ASN A 24 -3.57 -3.21 14.32
N CYS A 25 -3.57 -4.23 15.15
CA CYS A 25 -4.09 -4.18 16.52
C CYS A 25 -3.02 -3.82 17.56
N GLY A 26 -1.94 -3.19 17.15
CA GLY A 26 -0.82 -2.81 18.03
C GLY A 26 -1.13 -1.60 18.92
N ARG A 27 -0.22 -1.34 19.88
CA ARG A 27 -0.28 -0.13 20.72
C ARG A 27 -0.15 1.17 19.93
N HIS A 28 0.47 1.09 18.76
CA HIS A 28 0.73 2.20 17.86
C HIS A 28 -0.02 1.97 16.54
N PRO A 29 -1.31 2.29 16.46
CA PRO A 29 -2.09 2.10 15.25
C PRO A 29 -1.60 3.04 14.15
N THR A 30 -1.73 2.60 12.91
CA THR A 30 -1.56 3.48 11.76
C THR A 30 -2.68 4.52 11.71
N LEU A 31 -2.41 5.59 11.00
CA LEU A 31 -3.40 6.62 10.70
C LEU A 31 -3.73 6.55 9.21
N THR A 32 -5.00 6.68 8.88
CA THR A 32 -5.45 6.69 7.48
C THR A 32 -6.11 8.01 7.12
N MET A 33 -5.91 8.42 5.88
CA MET A 33 -6.54 9.59 5.29
C MET A 33 -7.12 9.19 3.94
N PRO A 34 -8.44 9.33 3.74
CA PRO A 34 -9.02 9.11 2.43
C PRO A 34 -8.56 10.19 1.44
N LEU A 35 -8.41 9.84 0.19
CA LEU A 35 -8.19 10.77 -0.89
C LEU A 35 -9.52 11.37 -1.36
N ASP A 36 -9.48 12.60 -1.90
CA ASP A 36 -10.62 13.13 -2.62
C ASP A 36 -10.90 12.33 -3.91
N ARG A 37 -12.10 12.51 -4.47
CA ARG A 37 -12.55 11.71 -5.62
C ARG A 37 -11.76 11.97 -6.90
N ASP A 38 -11.32 13.19 -7.11
CA ASP A 38 -10.66 13.58 -8.37
C ASP A 38 -9.23 13.04 -8.35
N LEU A 39 -8.52 13.24 -7.24
CA LEU A 39 -7.20 12.68 -7.02
C LEU A 39 -7.22 11.15 -7.07
N THR A 40 -8.23 10.51 -6.45
CA THR A 40 -8.41 9.05 -6.51
C THR A 40 -8.54 8.57 -7.96
N ARG A 41 -9.34 9.24 -8.79
CA ARG A 41 -9.50 8.87 -10.20
C ARG A 41 -8.21 9.04 -10.99
N GLU A 42 -7.50 10.12 -10.76
CA GLU A 42 -6.22 10.39 -11.42
C GLU A 42 -5.17 9.33 -11.08
N ILE A 43 -4.99 9.03 -9.79
CA ILE A 43 -4.08 7.98 -9.31
C ILE A 43 -4.46 6.64 -9.90
N ASN A 44 -5.74 6.25 -9.84
CA ASN A 44 -6.20 4.97 -10.36
C ASN A 44 -5.90 4.82 -11.85
N ARG A 45 -6.14 5.87 -12.65
CA ARG A 45 -5.85 5.84 -14.08
C ARG A 45 -4.35 5.66 -14.34
N ALA A 46 -3.52 6.47 -13.71
CA ALA A 46 -2.08 6.41 -13.88
C ALA A 46 -1.50 5.06 -13.39
N THR A 47 -1.98 4.56 -12.26
CA THR A 47 -1.50 3.28 -11.70
C THR A 47 -1.97 2.09 -12.55
N ALA A 48 -3.17 2.13 -13.10
CA ALA A 48 -3.68 1.06 -13.96
C ALA A 48 -2.81 0.89 -15.22
N GLU A 49 -2.39 1.98 -15.85
CA GLU A 49 -1.50 1.95 -17.01
C GLU A 49 -0.19 1.22 -16.69
N VAL A 50 0.44 1.56 -15.56
CA VAL A 50 1.69 0.94 -15.11
C VAL A 50 1.51 -0.54 -14.75
N LEU A 51 0.44 -0.87 -14.03
CA LEU A 51 0.14 -2.25 -13.65
C LEU A 51 -0.17 -3.13 -14.86
N GLU A 52 -0.94 -2.63 -15.83
CA GLU A 52 -1.28 -3.35 -17.07
C GLU A 52 -0.04 -3.61 -17.93
N GLU A 53 0.89 -2.66 -17.99
CA GLU A 53 2.17 -2.85 -18.66
C GLU A 53 3.01 -3.93 -17.94
N TRP A 54 3.08 -3.84 -16.61
CA TRP A 54 3.86 -4.77 -15.79
C TRP A 54 3.37 -6.22 -15.89
N ILE A 55 2.06 -6.45 -15.87
CA ILE A 55 1.49 -7.82 -15.99
C ILE A 55 1.48 -8.34 -17.42
N GLY A 56 1.66 -7.48 -18.41
CA GLY A 56 1.52 -7.80 -19.82
C GLY A 56 0.07 -7.73 -20.30
N ARG A 57 -0.37 -6.53 -20.65
CA ARG A 57 -1.73 -6.22 -21.11
C ARG A 57 -2.23 -7.13 -22.23
N GLU A 58 -1.36 -7.49 -23.17
CA GLU A 58 -1.69 -8.37 -24.28
C GLU A 58 -2.13 -9.77 -23.83
N LYS A 59 -1.58 -10.24 -22.71
CA LYS A 59 -1.85 -11.57 -22.15
C LYS A 59 -3.05 -11.59 -21.22
N TRP A 60 -3.22 -10.56 -20.39
CA TRP A 60 -4.17 -10.57 -19.29
C TRP A 60 -5.33 -9.58 -19.47
N GLY A 61 -5.26 -8.72 -20.49
CA GLY A 61 -6.28 -7.70 -20.74
C GLY A 61 -6.18 -6.50 -19.79
N SER A 62 -7.29 -5.76 -19.70
CA SER A 62 -7.38 -4.57 -18.84
C SER A 62 -7.74 -4.93 -17.41
N LEU A 63 -7.13 -4.22 -16.47
CA LEU A 63 -7.44 -4.33 -15.05
C LEU A 63 -8.74 -3.60 -14.70
N VAL A 64 -9.47 -4.14 -13.75
CA VAL A 64 -10.61 -3.48 -13.13
C VAL A 64 -10.18 -2.97 -11.76
N HIS A 65 -10.27 -1.65 -11.57
CA HIS A 65 -9.99 -1.05 -10.27
C HIS A 65 -11.02 -1.52 -9.23
N THR A 66 -10.54 -2.00 -8.09
CA THR A 66 -11.36 -2.49 -7.00
C THR A 66 -11.34 -1.58 -5.78
N SER A 67 -10.17 -1.12 -5.35
CA SER A 67 -10.07 -0.26 -4.18
C SER A 67 -8.81 0.62 -4.17
N THR A 68 -8.95 1.79 -3.55
CA THR A 68 -7.86 2.69 -3.18
C THR A 68 -8.07 3.07 -1.73
N TYR A 69 -7.15 2.67 -0.86
CA TYR A 69 -7.29 2.84 0.59
C TYR A 69 -6.94 4.26 1.09
N GLY A 70 -6.42 5.10 0.20
CA GLY A 70 -5.92 6.43 0.56
C GLY A 70 -4.48 6.40 1.07
N ILE A 71 -4.12 7.37 1.90
CA ILE A 71 -2.80 7.46 2.50
C ILE A 71 -2.83 6.79 3.87
N ARG A 72 -1.92 5.85 4.08
CA ARG A 72 -1.67 5.23 5.39
C ARG A 72 -0.37 5.77 5.95
N ARG A 73 -0.44 6.37 7.11
CA ARG A 73 0.72 6.88 7.84
C ARG A 73 1.09 5.93 8.96
N TYR A 74 2.29 5.44 8.93
CA TYR A 74 2.92 4.71 10.02
C TYR A 74 3.63 5.69 10.94
N THR A 75 3.63 5.41 12.22
CA THR A 75 4.39 6.16 13.24
C THR A 75 5.30 5.19 13.98
N ASN A 76 6.23 5.71 14.77
CA ASN A 76 7.15 4.88 15.53
C ASN A 76 6.39 3.80 16.33
N GLY A 77 6.77 2.52 16.12
CA GLY A 77 6.12 1.35 16.71
C GLY A 77 4.86 0.85 16.00
N SER A 78 4.40 1.50 14.91
CA SER A 78 3.34 0.95 14.06
C SER A 78 3.84 -0.27 13.31
N THR A 79 3.00 -1.29 13.20
CA THR A 79 3.29 -2.50 12.43
C THR A 79 2.06 -2.94 11.66
N LEU A 80 2.26 -3.39 10.44
CA LEU A 80 1.27 -4.14 9.68
C LEU A 80 1.81 -5.57 9.53
N GLN A 81 1.05 -6.55 10.02
CA GLN A 81 1.48 -7.94 9.92
C GLN A 81 1.46 -8.41 8.47
N ALA A 82 2.33 -9.38 8.16
CA ALA A 82 2.34 -10.03 6.86
C ALA A 82 0.96 -10.65 6.57
N HIS A 83 0.42 -10.33 5.40
CA HIS A 83 -0.89 -10.79 4.94
C HIS A 83 -0.91 -10.88 3.42
N VAL A 84 -1.90 -11.54 2.91
CA VAL A 84 -2.30 -11.49 1.50
C VAL A 84 -3.63 -10.76 1.39
N ASP A 85 -3.83 -10.06 0.30
CA ASP A 85 -5.10 -9.39 0.05
C ASP A 85 -6.21 -10.38 -0.34
N VAL A 86 -7.43 -9.89 -0.42
CA VAL A 86 -8.59 -10.72 -0.75
C VAL A 86 -8.52 -11.21 -2.19
N VAL A 87 -8.33 -12.51 -2.37
CA VAL A 87 -8.15 -13.16 -3.69
C VAL A 87 -9.23 -12.81 -4.71
N ALA A 88 -10.47 -12.62 -4.26
CA ALA A 88 -11.60 -12.34 -5.15
C ALA A 88 -11.58 -10.91 -5.74
N THR A 89 -10.80 -10.01 -5.17
CA THR A 89 -10.83 -8.59 -5.55
C THR A 89 -9.45 -7.98 -5.83
N HIS A 90 -8.36 -8.65 -5.47
CA HIS A 90 -7.01 -8.11 -5.58
C HIS A 90 -6.10 -9.11 -6.29
N ALA A 91 -5.94 -8.95 -7.60
CA ALA A 91 -4.97 -9.76 -8.36
C ALA A 91 -3.56 -9.17 -8.24
N VAL A 92 -3.47 -7.86 -8.42
CA VAL A 92 -2.25 -7.07 -8.34
C VAL A 92 -2.51 -5.77 -7.59
N SER A 93 -1.51 -5.27 -6.93
CA SER A 93 -1.58 -4.03 -6.15
C SER A 93 -0.32 -3.19 -6.32
N ALA A 94 -0.42 -1.92 -5.96
CA ALA A 94 0.69 -0.99 -5.93
C ALA A 94 0.77 -0.27 -4.59
N ILE A 95 1.98 -0.10 -4.08
CA ILE A 95 2.27 0.74 -2.92
C ILE A 95 3.14 1.89 -3.39
N LEU A 96 2.66 3.13 -3.20
CA LEU A 96 3.40 4.34 -3.50
C LEU A 96 3.88 4.97 -2.18
N ASN A 97 5.19 5.16 -2.04
CA ASN A 97 5.73 5.93 -0.93
C ASN A 97 5.57 7.43 -1.20
N VAL A 98 4.61 8.08 -0.57
CA VAL A 98 4.30 9.49 -0.77
C VAL A 98 5.14 10.43 0.10
N GLY A 99 5.80 9.91 1.11
CA GLY A 99 6.67 10.67 2.00
C GLY A 99 7.13 9.87 3.19
N GLN A 100 8.30 10.21 3.73
CA GLN A 100 8.83 9.59 4.94
C GLN A 100 9.73 10.57 5.70
N ASP A 101 9.78 10.36 7.01
CA ASP A 101 10.67 11.01 7.95
C ASP A 101 11.08 9.92 8.96
N VAL A 102 12.23 9.31 8.73
CA VAL A 102 12.69 8.10 9.44
C VAL A 102 14.14 8.27 9.90
N ASP A 103 14.44 7.76 11.07
CA ASP A 103 15.80 7.80 11.65
C ASP A 103 16.73 6.72 11.08
N SER A 104 16.16 5.69 10.45
CA SER A 104 16.89 4.59 9.81
C SER A 104 16.03 3.96 8.71
N ASP A 105 16.66 3.18 7.84
CA ASP A 105 15.97 2.43 6.80
C ASP A 105 14.82 1.60 7.38
N TRP A 106 13.65 1.74 6.77
CA TRP A 106 12.46 0.99 7.15
C TRP A 106 11.90 0.24 5.94
N PRO A 107 12.41 -0.98 5.69
CA PRO A 107 12.08 -1.72 4.51
C PRO A 107 10.66 -2.28 4.54
N LEU A 108 10.00 -2.23 3.39
CA LEU A 108 8.83 -3.03 3.08
C LEU A 108 9.28 -4.48 2.89
N GLN A 109 8.69 -5.41 3.62
CA GLN A 109 9.00 -6.84 3.45
C GLN A 109 7.95 -7.52 2.58
N ILE A 110 8.42 -8.20 1.54
CA ILE A 110 7.57 -8.94 0.60
C ILE A 110 8.07 -10.39 0.54
N MET A 111 7.17 -11.34 0.73
CA MET A 111 7.47 -12.75 0.50
C MET A 111 7.40 -13.01 -1.00
N GLY A 112 8.52 -13.43 -1.58
CA GLY A 112 8.61 -13.73 -3.01
C GLY A 112 8.07 -15.12 -3.39
N HIS A 113 7.99 -15.38 -4.69
CA HIS A 113 7.60 -16.68 -5.24
C HIS A 113 8.63 -17.79 -4.93
N ASP A 114 9.84 -17.40 -4.59
CA ASP A 114 10.92 -18.29 -4.14
C ASP A 114 10.76 -18.73 -2.67
N GLY A 115 9.72 -18.22 -1.99
CA GLY A 115 9.48 -18.46 -0.58
C GLY A 115 10.44 -17.70 0.36
N GLN A 116 11.19 -16.73 -0.18
CA GLN A 116 12.09 -15.90 0.60
C GLN A 116 11.46 -14.53 0.91
N ALA A 117 11.80 -13.97 2.06
CA ALA A 117 11.45 -12.60 2.39
C ALA A 117 12.45 -11.63 1.77
N HIS A 118 11.95 -10.70 0.99
CA HIS A 118 12.73 -9.63 0.36
C HIS A 118 12.44 -8.31 1.06
N SER A 119 13.50 -7.57 1.37
CA SER A 119 13.41 -6.24 1.97
C SER A 119 13.59 -5.18 0.89
N VAL A 120 12.56 -4.35 0.69
CA VAL A 120 12.55 -3.28 -0.30
C VAL A 120 12.60 -1.94 0.42
N ILE A 121 13.69 -1.21 0.26
CA ILE A 121 13.83 0.17 0.75
C ILE A 121 13.22 1.09 -0.29
N MET A 122 12.30 1.93 0.11
CA MET A 122 11.58 2.87 -0.76
C MET A 122 11.91 4.30 -0.37
N ALA A 123 12.23 5.11 -1.35
CA ALA A 123 12.30 6.57 -1.20
C ALA A 123 10.92 7.22 -1.52
N PRO A 124 10.66 8.46 -1.08
CA PRO A 124 9.47 9.20 -1.52
C PRO A 124 9.43 9.31 -3.05
N GLY A 125 8.30 8.91 -3.63
CA GLY A 125 8.09 8.81 -5.08
C GLY A 125 8.27 7.40 -5.65
N ASP A 126 8.86 6.47 -4.91
CA ASP A 126 8.98 5.08 -5.35
C ASP A 126 7.63 4.36 -5.28
N MET A 127 7.42 3.47 -6.24
CA MET A 127 6.25 2.60 -6.31
C MET A 127 6.69 1.14 -6.41
N VAL A 128 6.12 0.29 -5.57
CA VAL A 128 6.28 -1.16 -5.62
C VAL A 128 5.01 -1.79 -6.18
N LEU A 129 5.18 -2.63 -7.19
CA LEU A 129 4.12 -3.44 -7.79
C LEU A 129 4.25 -4.88 -7.29
N TYR A 130 3.14 -5.49 -6.90
CA TYR A 130 3.16 -6.86 -6.38
C TYR A 130 1.87 -7.61 -6.67
N GLU A 131 1.98 -8.95 -6.74
CA GLU A 131 0.84 -9.85 -6.79
C GLU A 131 0.28 -9.98 -5.37
N SER A 132 -0.87 -9.37 -5.11
CA SER A 132 -1.37 -9.18 -3.75
C SER A 132 -2.24 -10.31 -3.20
N ALA A 133 -2.72 -11.19 -4.08
CA ALA A 133 -3.69 -12.23 -3.73
C ALA A 133 -3.16 -13.66 -3.86
N ARG A 134 -1.90 -13.83 -4.22
CA ARG A 134 -1.32 -15.16 -4.44
C ARG A 134 -0.75 -15.72 -3.13
N ARG A 135 -1.08 -16.98 -2.81
CA ARG A 135 -0.46 -17.68 -1.67
C ARG A 135 1.06 -17.74 -1.86
N GLY A 136 1.79 -17.31 -0.86
CA GLY A 136 3.25 -17.23 -0.86
C GLY A 136 3.81 -15.85 -1.16
N VAL A 137 2.97 -14.86 -1.46
CA VAL A 137 3.34 -13.45 -1.49
C VAL A 137 2.66 -12.77 -0.31
N GLU A 138 3.42 -12.38 0.68
CA GLU A 138 2.94 -11.67 1.87
C GLU A 138 3.66 -10.33 1.98
N VAL A 139 2.92 -9.28 2.28
CA VAL A 139 3.48 -7.94 2.48
C VAL A 139 3.46 -7.61 3.96
N LYS A 140 4.60 -7.16 4.48
CA LYS A 140 4.76 -6.72 5.87
C LYS A 140 5.46 -5.37 5.91
N GLN A 141 4.95 -4.46 6.69
CA GLN A 141 5.56 -3.18 7.06
C GLN A 141 5.74 -3.07 8.56
#